data_c40b623f029393213e5ba8ef49f14f47
#
_entry.id   c40b623f029393213e5ba8ef49f14f47
#
_cell.length_a   1.000
_cell.length_b   1.000
_cell.length_c   1.000
_cell.angle_alpha   90.00
_cell.angle_beta   90.00
_cell.angle_gamma   90.00
#
_symmetry.space_group_name_H-M   'P 1'
#
loop_
_entity.id
_entity.type
_entity.pdbx_description
1 polymer ?
#
loop_
_entity_poly.entity_id
_entity_poly.type
_entity_poly.pdbx_seq_one_letter_code
_entity_poly.pdbx_strand_id
1 'polypeptide(L)'
;MKIRGFFALLLTGLLAAVAACAGQPVAELYDKAEYRIAMRDSVALYTAVYTPKAPGKAPVIIFRTPYGCGPYGAGRFPQGFGKGYLRSYVDRGYIIVMQDVRGRYMSEGAVSYTHLTL
;
A
#
# COMPACT_ATOMS: atom_id res chain seq x y z
N MET A 1 -1.33 45.21 -27.17
CA MET A 1 -1.70 45.00 -25.76
C MET A 1 -2.50 43.73 -25.48
N LYS A 2 -3.22 43.20 -26.43
CA LYS A 2 -4.03 41.97 -26.24
C LYS A 2 -3.24 40.65 -26.28
N ILE A 3 -1.99 40.64 -26.74
CA ILE A 3 -1.14 39.44 -26.89
C ILE A 3 -0.52 39.01 -25.57
N ARG A 4 -0.28 39.95 -24.64
CA ARG A 4 0.32 39.63 -23.33
C ARG A 4 -0.60 38.83 -22.41
N GLY A 5 -1.92 39.01 -22.52
CA GLY A 5 -2.89 38.24 -21.73
C GLY A 5 -3.07 36.80 -22.23
N PHE A 6 -2.91 36.60 -23.53
CA PHE A 6 -3.06 35.29 -24.16
C PHE A 6 -1.90 34.35 -23.83
N PHE A 7 -0.68 34.88 -23.74
CA PHE A 7 0.50 34.11 -23.33
C PHE A 7 0.48 33.71 -21.86
N ALA A 8 -0.03 34.56 -20.98
CA ALA A 8 -0.18 34.25 -19.56
C ALA A 8 -1.22 33.15 -19.32
N LEU A 9 -2.31 33.12 -20.06
CA LEU A 9 -3.35 32.07 -19.95
C LEU A 9 -2.84 30.73 -20.49
N LEU A 10 -2.03 30.70 -21.52
CA LEU A 10 -1.42 29.49 -22.07
C LEU A 10 -0.38 28.90 -21.11
N LEU A 11 0.38 29.74 -20.43
CA LEU A 11 1.39 29.29 -19.46
C LEU A 11 0.75 28.69 -18.20
N THR A 12 -0.34 29.26 -17.70
CA THR A 12 -1.10 28.73 -16.56
C THR A 12 -1.82 27.43 -16.90
N GLY A 13 -2.32 27.28 -18.12
CA GLY A 13 -2.91 26.03 -18.59
C GLY A 13 -1.89 24.89 -18.71
N LEU A 14 -0.67 25.19 -19.13
CA LEU A 14 0.40 24.20 -19.24
C LEU A 14 0.92 23.75 -17.88
N LEU A 15 1.01 24.65 -16.89
CA LEU A 15 1.40 24.30 -15.51
C LEU A 15 0.35 23.40 -14.83
N ALA A 16 -0.93 23.65 -15.05
CA ALA A 16 -2.02 22.83 -14.52
C ALA A 16 -2.04 21.42 -15.13
N ALA A 17 -1.70 21.30 -16.43
CA ALA A 17 -1.63 19.99 -17.10
C ALA A 17 -0.44 19.13 -16.60
N VAL A 18 0.67 19.74 -16.22
CA VAL A 18 1.83 19.03 -15.66
C VAL A 18 1.55 18.53 -14.25
N ALA A 19 0.78 19.27 -13.45
CA ALA A 19 0.36 18.83 -12.12
C ALA A 19 -0.61 17.63 -12.15
N ALA A 20 -1.40 17.48 -13.20
CA ALA A 20 -2.33 16.36 -13.37
C ALA A 20 -1.64 15.02 -13.70
N CYS A 21 -0.35 15.02 -14.07
CA CYS A 21 0.43 13.82 -14.33
C CYS A 21 1.14 13.26 -13.07
N ALA A 22 1.08 13.95 -11.95
CA ALA A 22 1.54 13.41 -10.68
C ALA A 22 0.51 12.39 -10.20
N GLY A 23 0.89 11.11 -10.13
CA GLY A 23 0.01 10.05 -9.63
C GLY A 23 -0.55 10.40 -8.25
N GLN A 24 -1.83 10.10 -8.03
CA GLN A 24 -2.48 10.38 -6.75
C GLN A 24 -1.77 9.68 -5.60
N PRO A 25 -1.66 10.33 -4.42
CA PRO A 25 -1.12 9.70 -3.22
C PRO A 25 -1.91 8.44 -2.86
N VAL A 26 -1.21 7.39 -2.44
CA VAL A 26 -1.86 6.11 -2.09
C VAL A 26 -2.88 6.26 -0.96
N ALA A 27 -2.62 7.15 -0.01
CA ALA A 27 -3.53 7.45 1.09
C ALA A 27 -4.89 8.02 0.65
N GLU A 28 -4.98 8.61 -0.53
CA GLU A 28 -6.25 9.05 -1.12
C GLU A 28 -6.99 7.93 -1.82
N LEU A 29 -6.28 6.90 -2.27
CA LEU A 29 -6.82 5.77 -3.04
C LEU A 29 -7.18 4.56 -2.19
N TYR A 30 -6.55 4.39 -1.03
CA TYR A 30 -6.61 3.21 -0.18
C TYR A 30 -6.89 3.54 1.27
N ASP A 31 -7.64 2.66 1.92
CA ASP A 31 -7.78 2.60 3.38
C ASP A 31 -6.89 1.49 3.94
N LYS A 32 -6.29 1.73 5.10
CA LYS A 32 -5.50 0.74 5.83
C LYS A 32 -6.23 0.31 7.09
N ALA A 33 -6.30 -1.00 7.30
CA ALA A 33 -6.75 -1.61 8.53
C ALA A 33 -5.70 -2.60 9.05
N GLU A 34 -5.50 -2.64 10.35
CA GLU A 34 -4.55 -3.53 11.00
C GLU A 34 -5.30 -4.52 11.89
N TYR A 35 -4.93 -5.79 11.79
CA TYR A 35 -5.57 -6.89 12.51
C TYR A 35 -4.53 -7.76 13.19
N ARG A 36 -4.92 -8.36 14.30
CA ARG A 36 -4.24 -9.50 14.90
C ARG A 36 -5.11 -10.73 14.70
N ILE A 37 -4.72 -11.57 13.76
CA ILE A 37 -5.51 -12.73 13.36
C ILE A 37 -5.02 -13.94 14.17
N ALA A 38 -5.89 -14.46 15.05
CA ALA A 38 -5.58 -15.65 15.83
C ALA A 38 -5.56 -16.89 14.93
N MET A 39 -4.50 -17.65 15.04
CA MET A 39 -4.36 -18.95 14.40
C MET A 39 -5.00 -20.05 15.28
N ARG A 40 -5.02 -21.30 14.79
CA ARG A 40 -5.66 -22.43 15.49
C ARG A 40 -5.10 -22.67 16.91
N ASP A 41 -3.84 -22.33 17.14
CA ASP A 41 -3.15 -22.45 18.42
C ASP A 41 -3.18 -21.16 19.25
N SER A 42 -4.07 -20.23 18.92
CA SER A 42 -4.27 -18.94 19.59
C SER A 42 -3.13 -17.93 19.39
N VAL A 43 -2.08 -18.26 18.67
CA VAL A 43 -1.02 -17.31 18.30
C VAL A 43 -1.57 -16.30 17.31
N ALA A 44 -1.39 -15.00 17.60
CA ALA A 44 -1.90 -13.95 16.77
C ALA A 44 -0.84 -13.44 15.77
N LEU A 45 -1.21 -13.35 14.50
CA LEU A 45 -0.36 -12.81 13.45
C LEU A 45 -0.79 -11.38 13.10
N TYR A 46 0.17 -10.47 13.06
CA TYR A 46 -0.07 -9.12 12.58
C TYR A 46 -0.36 -9.12 11.08
N THR A 47 -1.45 -8.48 10.71
CA THR A 47 -1.91 -8.42 9.32
C THR A 47 -2.40 -7.02 9.01
N ALA A 48 -1.78 -6.39 8.01
CA ALA A 48 -2.23 -5.12 7.46
C ALA A 48 -3.01 -5.36 6.17
N VAL A 49 -4.21 -4.80 6.07
CA VAL A 49 -5.08 -4.89 4.90
C VAL A 49 -5.22 -3.51 4.29
N TYR A 50 -4.86 -3.40 3.04
CA TYR A 50 -5.00 -2.18 2.25
C TYR A 50 -6.10 -2.38 1.22
N THR A 51 -7.20 -1.64 1.39
CA THR A 51 -8.41 -1.78 0.57
C THR A 51 -8.59 -0.55 -0.30
N PRO A 52 -8.80 -0.70 -1.62
CA PRO A 52 -9.13 0.44 -2.47
C PRO A 52 -10.44 1.08 -2.06
N LYS A 53 -10.50 2.40 -2.06
CA LYS A 53 -11.72 3.18 -1.76
C LYS A 53 -12.75 3.09 -2.87
N ALA A 54 -12.35 2.74 -4.07
CA ALA A 54 -13.24 2.53 -5.20
C ALA A 54 -14.23 1.38 -4.89
N PRO A 55 -15.54 1.55 -5.19
CA PRO A 55 -16.54 0.52 -4.94
C PRO A 55 -16.36 -0.68 -5.88
N GLY A 56 -16.85 -1.85 -5.46
CA GLY A 56 -16.89 -3.05 -6.26
C GLY A 56 -16.01 -4.18 -5.72
N LYS A 57 -16.03 -5.31 -6.43
CA LYS A 57 -15.18 -6.45 -6.12
C LYS A 57 -13.76 -6.21 -6.60
N ALA A 58 -12.80 -6.55 -5.77
CA ALA A 58 -11.38 -6.44 -6.09
C ALA A 58 -10.66 -7.76 -5.82
N PRO A 59 -9.68 -8.13 -6.64
CA PRO A 59 -8.84 -9.28 -6.36
C PRO A 59 -7.95 -9.01 -5.15
N VAL A 60 -7.56 -10.05 -4.44
CA VAL A 60 -6.73 -10.00 -3.24
C VAL A 60 -5.36 -10.58 -3.54
N ILE A 61 -4.32 -9.89 -3.11
CA ILE A 61 -2.95 -10.40 -3.10
C ILE A 61 -2.40 -10.39 -1.67
N ILE A 62 -1.77 -11.47 -1.25
CA ILE A 62 -1.22 -11.64 0.09
C ILE A 62 0.29 -11.76 0.01
N PHE A 63 0.98 -10.92 0.77
CA PHE A 63 2.42 -10.99 1.00
C PHE A 63 2.68 -11.40 2.45
N ARG A 64 3.30 -12.55 2.63
CA ARG A 64 3.82 -13.00 3.91
C ARG A 64 5.32 -12.83 3.95
N THR A 65 5.82 -12.15 4.97
CA THR A 65 7.23 -11.78 5.03
C THR A 65 7.84 -11.97 6.41
N PRO A 66 9.07 -12.50 6.50
CA PRO A 66 9.84 -12.52 7.72
C PRO A 66 10.60 -11.21 7.97
N TYR A 67 10.50 -10.24 7.06
CA TYR A 67 11.30 -9.00 7.07
C TYR A 67 10.52 -7.78 7.55
N GLY A 68 9.30 -7.98 8.01
CA GLY A 68 8.42 -6.92 8.49
C GLY A 68 7.55 -6.31 7.40
N CYS A 69 6.27 -6.12 7.71
CA CYS A 69 5.30 -5.52 6.80
C CYS A 69 4.96 -4.06 7.19
N GLY A 70 5.90 -3.38 7.85
CA GLY A 70 5.77 -1.97 8.17
C GLY A 70 5.60 -1.07 6.93
N PRO A 71 5.24 0.21 7.16
CA PRO A 71 5.14 0.88 8.46
C PRO A 71 3.90 0.47 9.25
N TYR A 72 4.05 0.32 10.56
CA TYR A 72 2.96 0.01 11.48
C TYR A 72 2.23 1.29 11.87
N GLY A 73 0.93 1.17 12.15
CA GLY A 73 0.08 2.27 12.53
C GLY A 73 -0.91 2.69 11.45
N ALA A 74 -2.05 3.21 11.89
CA ALA A 74 -3.11 3.67 11.00
C ALA A 74 -2.62 4.81 10.10
N GLY A 75 -3.08 4.81 8.85
CA GLY A 75 -2.76 5.87 7.88
C GLY A 75 -1.32 5.87 7.36
N ARG A 76 -0.48 4.92 7.75
CA ARG A 76 0.90 4.79 7.27
C ARG A 76 0.99 3.74 6.18
N PHE A 77 1.49 4.13 5.02
CA PHE A 77 1.57 3.28 3.83
C PHE A 77 3.03 2.95 3.48
N PRO A 78 3.30 1.72 2.98
CA PRO A 78 4.62 1.37 2.49
C PRO A 78 5.05 2.25 1.32
N GLN A 79 6.32 2.65 1.30
CA GLN A 79 6.86 3.44 0.18
C GLN A 79 6.74 2.73 -1.17
N GLY A 80 6.82 1.40 -1.15
CA GLY A 80 6.67 0.57 -2.35
C GLY A 80 5.30 0.68 -3.04
N PHE A 81 4.28 1.18 -2.34
CA PHE A 81 2.96 1.43 -2.95
C PHE A 81 2.97 2.66 -3.86
N GLY A 82 3.84 3.62 -3.60
CA GLY A 82 4.03 4.79 -4.45
C GLY A 82 4.96 4.54 -5.64
N LYS A 83 5.87 3.59 -5.48
CA LYS A 83 6.93 3.28 -6.47
C LYS A 83 7.23 1.78 -6.46
N GLY A 84 7.70 1.26 -7.57
CA GLY A 84 8.13 -0.12 -7.68
C GLY A 84 7.01 -1.11 -8.00
N TYR A 85 7.26 -2.39 -7.75
CA TYR A 85 6.36 -3.48 -8.18
C TYR A 85 4.99 -3.46 -7.51
N LEU A 86 4.88 -2.98 -6.27
CA LEU A 86 3.59 -2.87 -5.57
C LEU A 86 2.68 -1.81 -6.19
N ARG A 87 3.24 -0.81 -6.83
CA ARG A 87 2.46 0.24 -7.50
C ARG A 87 1.55 -0.32 -8.59
N SER A 88 1.98 -1.34 -9.30
CA SER A 88 1.16 -1.96 -10.34
C SER A 88 -0.11 -2.62 -9.79
N TYR A 89 -0.08 -3.16 -8.57
CA TYR A 89 -1.26 -3.69 -7.89
C TYR A 89 -2.18 -2.58 -7.40
N VAL A 90 -1.60 -1.49 -6.90
CA VAL A 90 -2.36 -0.29 -6.50
C VAL A 90 -3.12 0.29 -7.69
N ASP A 91 -2.45 0.46 -8.83
CA ASP A 91 -3.05 1.02 -10.04
C ASP A 91 -4.18 0.14 -10.61
N ARG A 92 -4.12 -1.16 -10.36
CA ARG A 92 -5.15 -2.13 -10.77
C ARG A 92 -6.25 -2.35 -9.74
N GLY A 93 -6.19 -1.67 -8.61
CA GLY A 93 -7.21 -1.73 -7.56
C GLY A 93 -7.27 -3.05 -6.79
N TYR A 94 -6.13 -3.72 -6.58
CA TYR A 94 -6.04 -4.91 -5.74
C TYR A 94 -6.22 -4.58 -4.27
N ILE A 95 -6.88 -5.47 -3.54
CA ILE A 95 -6.76 -5.51 -2.08
C ILE A 95 -5.40 -6.14 -1.75
N ILE A 96 -4.57 -5.41 -1.04
CA ILE A 96 -3.22 -5.86 -0.69
C ILE A 96 -3.21 -6.23 0.79
N VAL A 97 -2.83 -7.46 1.08
CA VAL A 97 -2.71 -7.96 2.45
C VAL A 97 -1.23 -8.24 2.73
N MET A 98 -0.71 -7.66 3.79
CA MET A 98 0.66 -7.88 4.24
C MET A 98 0.64 -8.46 5.64
N GLN A 99 1.33 -9.57 5.83
CA GLN A 99 1.35 -10.30 7.11
C GLN A 99 2.76 -10.62 7.53
N ASP A 100 3.09 -10.29 8.78
CA ASP A 100 4.30 -10.76 9.43
C ASP A 100 4.18 -12.24 9.76
N VAL A 101 5.18 -13.03 9.36
CA VAL A 101 5.17 -14.47 9.70
C VAL A 101 5.32 -14.67 11.19
N ARG A 102 4.89 -15.82 11.66
CA ARG A 102 4.95 -16.24 13.08
C ARG A 102 6.33 -16.01 13.68
N GLY A 103 6.35 -15.42 14.88
CA GLY A 103 7.58 -15.17 15.63
C GLY A 103 8.45 -14.05 15.10
N ARG A 104 7.96 -13.24 14.17
CA ARG A 104 8.70 -12.11 13.60
C ARG A 104 7.92 -10.81 13.76
N TYR A 105 8.65 -9.73 14.03
CA TYR A 105 8.14 -8.37 14.15
C TYR A 105 6.91 -8.26 15.05
N MET A 106 5.76 -7.88 14.51
CA MET A 106 4.54 -7.67 15.29
C MET A 106 3.66 -8.93 15.43
N SER A 107 4.08 -10.05 14.86
CA SER A 107 3.42 -11.35 15.03
C SER A 107 3.96 -12.09 16.25
N GLU A 108 3.07 -12.85 16.90
CA GLU A 108 3.38 -13.66 18.07
C GLU A 108 3.93 -15.04 17.69
N GLY A 109 4.35 -15.78 18.71
CA GLY A 109 4.78 -17.17 18.61
C GLY A 109 6.27 -17.34 18.34
N ALA A 110 6.69 -18.60 18.26
CA ALA A 110 8.06 -18.96 17.94
C ALA A 110 8.28 -19.07 16.43
N VAL A 111 9.47 -18.73 15.99
CA VAL A 111 9.88 -18.89 14.60
C VAL A 111 9.92 -20.37 14.26
N SER A 112 9.10 -20.81 13.31
CA SER A 112 8.97 -22.22 12.94
C SER A 112 9.64 -22.61 11.63
N TYR A 113 10.29 -21.68 10.96
CA TYR A 113 10.96 -21.93 9.68
C TYR A 113 12.50 -22.06 9.81
N THR A 114 12.96 -22.48 10.99
CA THR A 114 14.40 -22.55 11.30
C THR A 114 15.16 -23.57 10.48
N HIS A 115 14.49 -24.38 9.71
CA HIS A 115 15.15 -25.37 8.87
C HIS A 115 14.59 -25.34 7.46
N LEU A 116 15.23 -24.56 6.64
CA LEU A 116 15.57 -25.08 5.33
C LEU A 116 16.66 -26.11 5.54
N THR A 117 16.29 -27.30 5.89
CA THR A 117 17.16 -28.45 5.69
C THR A 117 17.32 -28.62 4.20
N LEU A 118 18.47 -28.26 3.77
CA LEU A 118 18.99 -28.63 2.46
C LEU A 118 19.05 -30.15 2.33
#